data_19ce7dd29a23a278f605795a16a9fa5f
#
_entry.id   19ce7dd29a23a278f605795a16a9fa5f
#
_cell.length_a   1.000
_cell.length_b   1.000
_cell.length_c   1.000
_cell.angle_alpha   90.00
_cell.angle_beta   90.00
_cell.angle_gamma   90.00
#
_symmetry.space_group_name_H-M   'P 1'
#
loop_
_entity.id
_entity.type
_entity.pdbx_description
1 polymer ?
#
loop_
_entity_poly.entity_id
_entity_poly.type
_entity_poly.pdbx_seq_one_letter_code
_entity_poly.pdbx_strand_id
1 'polypeptide(L)'
;MSYFKNIPSQQSLVHHASVSLEPCSSSHYIELKRMHYNEENTEKTWDMIKSLDSVAVLLYEKESDCFVIVKQFRPAIYARHFYFKFDQDQNIDGYTYELCAGLVDKANKSLEEIACEEALEECGYEISPKHLETIGQFYSATGLSGSLQTLYYAEISANLKVSKGGGIDTEKIEVLFLKRSKALDFIADFQYAKTTGLSLAILWHLKKFKNIKNV
;
A
#
# COMPACT_ATOMS: atom_id res chain seq x y z
N MET A 1 16.03 2.15 -19.05
CA MET A 1 16.33 0.96 -18.20
C MET A 1 15.14 0.73 -17.26
N SER A 2 14.70 -0.53 -17.10
CA SER A 2 13.53 -0.87 -16.24
C SER A 2 13.79 -0.56 -14.75
N TYR A 3 12.80 -0.02 -14.07
CA TYR A 3 12.79 0.16 -12.59
C TYR A 3 12.88 -1.18 -11.88
N PHE A 4 12.28 -2.20 -12.45
CA PHE A 4 12.09 -3.50 -11.83
C PHE A 4 13.08 -4.54 -12.34
N LYS A 5 13.38 -5.54 -11.50
CA LYS A 5 14.13 -6.74 -11.88
C LYS A 5 13.25 -7.70 -12.68
N ASN A 6 11.98 -7.85 -12.28
CA ASN A 6 10.93 -8.52 -13.04
C ASN A 6 10.06 -7.48 -13.76
N ILE A 7 9.53 -7.84 -14.93
CA ILE A 7 8.70 -6.94 -15.74
C ILE A 7 7.26 -6.98 -15.19
N PRO A 8 6.67 -5.83 -14.80
CA PRO A 8 5.27 -5.79 -14.40
C PRO A 8 4.35 -6.24 -15.53
N SER A 9 3.29 -6.94 -15.17
CA SER A 9 2.21 -7.27 -16.11
C SER A 9 1.61 -5.99 -16.70
N GLN A 10 1.49 -5.95 -18.03
CA GLN A 10 0.84 -4.84 -18.74
C GLN A 10 -0.65 -5.09 -18.98
N GLN A 11 -1.08 -6.34 -18.81
CA GLN A 11 -2.48 -6.70 -19.05
C GLN A 11 -3.33 -6.42 -17.83
N SER A 12 -4.36 -5.59 -18.00
CA SER A 12 -5.41 -5.43 -17.00
C SER A 12 -6.24 -6.71 -16.89
N LEU A 13 -6.40 -7.19 -15.66
CA LEU A 13 -7.28 -8.33 -15.37
C LEU A 13 -8.74 -7.87 -15.19
N VAL A 14 -9.00 -6.58 -15.16
CA VAL A 14 -10.32 -5.99 -14.99
C VAL A 14 -10.87 -5.58 -16.35
N HIS A 15 -12.00 -6.16 -16.72
CA HIS A 15 -12.71 -5.81 -17.94
C HIS A 15 -13.59 -4.59 -17.71
N HIS A 16 -13.30 -3.46 -18.36
CA HIS A 16 -14.06 -2.21 -18.24
C HIS A 16 -15.59 -2.38 -18.40
N ALA A 17 -16.01 -3.24 -19.31
CA ALA A 17 -17.43 -3.52 -19.55
C ALA A 17 -18.14 -4.24 -18.39
N SER A 18 -17.38 -4.79 -17.43
CA SER A 18 -17.93 -5.47 -16.24
C SER A 18 -18.06 -4.57 -15.03
N VAL A 19 -17.59 -3.30 -15.12
CA VAL A 19 -17.57 -2.37 -13.99
C VAL A 19 -18.83 -1.51 -14.00
N SER A 20 -19.52 -1.43 -12.87
CA SER A 20 -20.64 -0.54 -12.62
C SER A 20 -20.51 0.13 -11.25
N LEU A 21 -21.11 1.30 -11.09
CA LEU A 21 -21.20 2.00 -9.80
C LEU A 21 -22.68 2.13 -9.41
N GLU A 22 -22.95 1.89 -8.13
CA GLU A 22 -24.25 2.11 -7.53
C GLU A 22 -24.11 2.77 -6.14
N PRO A 23 -25.17 3.40 -5.61
CA PRO A 23 -25.16 3.89 -4.23
C PRO A 23 -24.96 2.73 -3.24
N CYS A 24 -24.02 2.90 -2.29
CA CYS A 24 -23.78 1.92 -1.23
C CYS A 24 -24.46 2.41 0.07
N SER A 25 -25.49 1.70 0.52
CA SER A 25 -26.23 2.05 1.74
C SER A 25 -25.71 1.33 2.99
N SER A 26 -24.92 0.27 2.84
CA SER A 26 -24.30 -0.48 3.93
C SER A 26 -22.98 -1.09 3.49
N SER A 27 -22.00 -1.17 4.40
CA SER A 27 -20.70 -1.76 4.13
C SER A 27 -20.17 -2.48 5.37
N HIS A 28 -19.44 -3.57 5.18
CA HIS A 28 -18.71 -4.26 6.25
C HIS A 28 -17.39 -3.55 6.60
N TYR A 29 -16.88 -2.70 5.71
CA TYR A 29 -15.55 -2.09 5.83
C TYR A 29 -15.58 -0.65 6.28
N ILE A 30 -16.64 0.08 5.97
CA ILE A 30 -16.76 1.52 6.28
C ILE A 30 -18.13 1.87 6.80
N GLU A 31 -18.19 2.88 7.64
CA GLU A 31 -19.42 3.47 8.21
C GLU A 31 -19.41 4.97 7.98
N LEU A 32 -20.40 5.50 7.26
CA LEU A 32 -20.54 6.95 7.09
C LEU A 32 -21.06 7.57 8.38
N LYS A 33 -20.39 8.59 8.88
CA LYS A 33 -20.73 9.31 10.13
C LYS A 33 -20.74 10.81 9.91
N ARG A 34 -21.61 11.52 10.66
CA ARG A 34 -21.59 12.97 10.78
C ARG A 34 -21.30 13.37 12.22
N MET A 35 -20.28 14.19 12.41
CA MET A 35 -19.97 14.80 13.70
C MET A 35 -20.53 16.23 13.74
N HIS A 36 -21.16 16.58 14.84
CA HIS A 36 -21.54 17.95 15.18
C HIS A 36 -20.61 18.44 16.29
N TYR A 37 -20.05 19.63 16.15
CA TYR A 37 -19.15 20.19 17.15
C TYR A 37 -19.19 21.72 17.14
N ASN A 38 -18.73 22.32 18.24
CA ASN A 38 -18.57 23.76 18.37
C ASN A 38 -17.10 24.14 18.34
N GLU A 39 -16.75 25.13 17.55
CA GLU A 39 -15.43 25.75 17.52
C GLU A 39 -15.59 27.26 17.62
N GLU A 40 -15.05 27.86 18.69
CA GLU A 40 -15.17 29.32 18.99
C GLU A 40 -16.61 29.84 18.87
N ASN A 41 -17.56 29.14 19.50
CA ASN A 41 -19.02 29.42 19.50
C ASN A 41 -19.69 29.32 18.09
N THR A 42 -19.04 28.68 17.13
CA THR A 42 -19.64 28.38 15.82
C THR A 42 -19.98 26.91 15.73
N GLU A 43 -21.25 26.60 15.48
CA GLU A 43 -21.66 25.22 15.20
C GLU A 43 -21.14 24.78 13.85
N LYS A 44 -20.51 23.59 13.83
CA LYS A 44 -19.94 22.97 12.64
C LYS A 44 -20.37 21.52 12.52
N THR A 45 -20.37 21.04 11.29
CA THR A 45 -20.57 19.63 10.97
C THR A 45 -19.45 19.11 10.10
N TRP A 46 -19.12 17.82 10.27
CA TRP A 46 -18.12 17.15 9.44
C TRP A 46 -18.57 15.75 9.09
N ASP A 47 -18.61 15.44 7.79
CA ASP A 47 -18.91 14.09 7.32
C ASP A 47 -17.62 13.31 7.18
N MET A 48 -17.59 12.10 7.77
CA MET A 48 -16.43 11.25 7.82
C MET A 48 -16.83 9.78 7.66
N ILE A 49 -15.86 8.93 7.39
CA ILE A 49 -16.02 7.49 7.45
C ILE A 49 -15.25 6.92 8.64
N LYS A 50 -15.87 5.98 9.35
CA LYS A 50 -15.18 5.09 10.26
C LYS A 50 -14.62 3.93 9.42
N SER A 51 -13.34 3.72 9.46
CA SER A 51 -12.63 2.62 8.79
C SER A 51 -11.61 1.99 9.73
N LEU A 52 -11.10 0.84 9.38
CA LEU A 52 -10.06 0.16 10.16
C LEU A 52 -8.70 0.84 9.97
N ASP A 53 -7.83 0.68 10.96
CA ASP A 53 -6.42 0.96 10.85
C ASP A 53 -5.72 -0.07 9.94
N SER A 54 -4.48 0.19 9.58
CA SER A 54 -3.71 -0.70 8.71
C SER A 54 -2.25 -0.82 9.13
N VAL A 55 -1.63 -1.89 8.70
CA VAL A 55 -0.18 -2.07 8.76
C VAL A 55 0.39 -2.15 7.36
N ALA A 56 1.64 -1.74 7.17
CA ALA A 56 2.34 -1.93 5.91
C ALA A 56 3.84 -2.17 6.15
N VAL A 57 4.47 -2.98 5.29
CA VAL A 57 5.86 -3.39 5.44
C VAL A 57 6.65 -3.08 4.19
N LEU A 58 7.75 -2.34 4.33
CA LEU A 58 8.79 -2.25 3.31
C LEU A 58 9.73 -3.44 3.47
N LEU A 59 9.66 -4.40 2.56
CA LEU A 59 10.56 -5.53 2.48
C LEU A 59 11.76 -5.17 1.60
N TYR A 60 12.98 -5.34 2.10
CA TYR A 60 14.20 -5.12 1.34
C TYR A 60 15.01 -6.41 1.23
N GLU A 61 15.14 -6.93 0.00
CA GLU A 61 15.94 -8.12 -0.31
C GLU A 61 17.38 -7.71 -0.59
N LYS A 62 18.23 -8.02 0.36
CA LYS A 62 19.62 -7.56 0.37
C LYS A 62 20.45 -8.11 -0.79
N GLU A 63 20.30 -9.39 -1.09
CA GLU A 63 21.10 -10.07 -2.13
C GLU A 63 20.85 -9.51 -3.52
N SER A 64 19.62 -9.09 -3.81
CA SER A 64 19.26 -8.50 -5.11
C SER A 64 19.30 -6.98 -5.14
N ASP A 65 19.55 -6.33 -3.99
CA ASP A 65 19.47 -4.88 -3.79
C ASP A 65 18.14 -4.30 -4.30
N CYS A 66 17.02 -4.96 -3.92
CA CYS A 66 15.68 -4.59 -4.36
C CYS A 66 14.71 -4.43 -3.19
N PHE A 67 13.77 -3.51 -3.34
CA PHE A 67 12.56 -3.47 -2.52
C PHE A 67 11.54 -4.43 -3.13
N VAL A 68 10.90 -5.25 -2.28
CA VAL A 68 9.74 -6.06 -2.67
C VAL A 68 8.51 -5.22 -2.43
N ILE A 69 7.78 -4.97 -3.50
CA ILE A 69 6.56 -4.16 -3.50
C ILE A 69 5.44 -4.91 -4.21
N VAL A 70 4.22 -4.46 -4.07
CA VAL A 70 3.07 -5.07 -4.72
C VAL A 70 2.44 -4.13 -5.74
N LYS A 71 1.83 -4.72 -6.78
CA LYS A 71 0.97 -4.03 -7.73
C LYS A 71 -0.40 -4.69 -7.67
N GLN A 72 -1.45 -3.90 -7.42
CA GLN A 72 -2.80 -4.42 -7.32
C GLN A 72 -3.83 -3.43 -7.87
N PHE A 73 -4.99 -3.96 -8.25
CA PHE A 73 -6.10 -3.14 -8.71
C PHE A 73 -6.82 -2.49 -7.53
N ARG A 74 -7.02 -1.18 -7.62
CA ARG A 74 -7.77 -0.39 -6.62
C ARG A 74 -9.00 0.22 -7.28
N PRO A 75 -10.19 -0.31 -7.03
CA PRO A 75 -11.44 0.19 -7.61
C PRO A 75 -11.65 1.69 -7.44
N ALA A 76 -11.24 2.26 -6.29
CA ALA A 76 -11.36 3.69 -6.04
C ALA A 76 -10.48 4.54 -6.99
N ILE A 77 -9.27 4.07 -7.31
CA ILE A 77 -8.38 4.74 -8.28
C ILE A 77 -8.93 4.63 -9.69
N TYR A 78 -9.44 3.45 -10.04
CA TYR A 78 -10.14 3.25 -11.30
C TYR A 78 -11.35 4.17 -11.45
N ALA A 79 -12.23 4.21 -10.42
CA ALA A 79 -13.42 5.06 -10.43
C ALA A 79 -13.07 6.54 -10.53
N ARG A 80 -12.01 7.01 -9.84
CA ARG A 80 -11.51 8.39 -9.94
C ARG A 80 -11.27 8.77 -11.40
N HIS A 81 -10.61 7.92 -12.15
CA HIS A 81 -10.25 8.19 -13.54
C HIS A 81 -11.44 8.05 -14.50
N PHE A 82 -12.13 6.90 -14.47
CA PHE A 82 -13.15 6.56 -15.47
C PHE A 82 -14.53 7.12 -15.18
N TYR A 83 -14.94 7.23 -13.91
CA TYR A 83 -16.27 7.68 -13.53
C TYR A 83 -16.30 9.14 -13.07
N PHE A 84 -15.36 9.55 -12.23
CA PHE A 84 -15.33 10.91 -11.69
C PHE A 84 -14.55 11.89 -12.56
N LYS A 85 -13.75 11.40 -13.52
CA LYS A 85 -13.03 12.18 -14.54
C LYS A 85 -12.11 13.26 -13.98
N PHE A 86 -11.47 12.99 -12.83
CA PHE A 86 -10.57 13.93 -12.19
C PHE A 86 -9.23 14.10 -12.92
N ASP A 87 -8.76 13.06 -13.61
CA ASP A 87 -7.47 13.04 -14.30
C ASP A 87 -7.65 12.43 -15.70
N GLN A 88 -7.93 13.26 -16.71
CA GLN A 88 -8.16 12.77 -18.08
C GLN A 88 -6.86 12.52 -18.85
N ASP A 89 -5.74 13.10 -18.42
CA ASP A 89 -4.47 13.09 -19.16
C ASP A 89 -3.48 12.00 -18.68
N GLN A 90 -3.81 11.24 -17.63
CA GLN A 90 -2.95 10.18 -17.12
C GLN A 90 -3.48 8.81 -17.54
N ASN A 91 -2.59 7.98 -18.06
CA ASN A 91 -2.92 6.59 -18.42
C ASN A 91 -2.95 5.71 -17.16
N ILE A 92 -3.92 5.96 -16.26
CA ILE A 92 -4.11 5.23 -15.01
C ILE A 92 -5.16 4.15 -15.24
N ASP A 93 -4.73 2.90 -15.16
CA ASP A 93 -5.55 1.71 -15.39
C ASP A 93 -6.24 1.17 -14.11
N GLY A 94 -6.14 1.91 -13.00
CA GLY A 94 -6.65 1.51 -11.69
C GLY A 94 -5.69 0.66 -10.87
N TYR A 95 -4.51 0.34 -11.39
CA TYR A 95 -3.48 -0.36 -10.62
C TYR A 95 -2.58 0.61 -9.88
N THR A 96 -2.25 0.25 -8.64
CA THR A 96 -1.33 1.01 -7.78
C THR A 96 -0.14 0.17 -7.36
N TYR A 97 0.98 0.85 -7.16
CA TYR A 97 2.21 0.28 -6.59
C TYR A 97 2.26 0.63 -5.11
N GLU A 98 2.37 -0.38 -4.27
CA GLU A 98 2.15 -0.27 -2.83
C GLU A 98 3.19 -1.06 -2.04
N LEU A 99 3.27 -0.79 -0.73
CA LEU A 99 3.87 -1.72 0.21
C LEU A 99 2.96 -2.95 0.36
N CYS A 100 3.51 -4.07 0.79
CA CYS A 100 2.76 -5.15 1.39
C CYS A 100 1.98 -4.62 2.60
N ALA A 101 0.65 -4.79 2.64
CA ALA A 101 -0.19 -4.09 3.62
C ALA A 101 -1.53 -4.78 3.85
N GLY A 102 -2.01 -4.75 5.10
CA GLY A 102 -3.32 -5.28 5.46
C GLY A 102 -4.04 -4.48 6.54
N LEU A 103 -5.32 -4.80 6.71
CA LEU A 103 -6.18 -4.17 7.71
C LEU A 103 -5.96 -4.77 9.10
N VAL A 104 -6.11 -3.93 10.13
CA VAL A 104 -6.08 -4.38 11.53
C VAL A 104 -7.50 -4.82 11.92
N ASP A 105 -7.87 -6.02 11.50
CA ASP A 105 -9.18 -6.62 11.72
C ASP A 105 -9.16 -7.85 12.65
N LYS A 106 -7.96 -8.31 13.05
CA LYS A 106 -7.73 -9.51 13.88
C LYS A 106 -7.48 -9.11 15.34
N ALA A 107 -8.52 -9.07 16.16
CA ALA A 107 -8.49 -8.57 17.54
C ALA A 107 -7.47 -9.27 18.49
N ASN A 108 -7.03 -10.48 18.16
CA ASN A 108 -6.13 -11.28 18.99
C ASN A 108 -4.67 -11.29 18.51
N LYS A 109 -4.32 -10.40 17.56
CA LYS A 109 -2.98 -10.30 17.01
C LYS A 109 -2.39 -8.92 17.22
N SER A 110 -1.09 -8.87 17.45
CA SER A 110 -0.36 -7.60 17.44
C SER A 110 -0.23 -7.04 16.02
N LEU A 111 0.08 -5.76 15.91
CA LEU A 111 0.31 -5.13 14.59
C LEU A 111 1.47 -5.80 13.85
N GLU A 112 2.50 -6.22 14.58
CA GLU A 112 3.66 -6.93 14.04
C GLU A 112 3.28 -8.33 13.52
N GLU A 113 2.41 -9.05 14.22
CA GLU A 113 1.93 -10.36 13.76
C GLU A 113 1.10 -10.23 12.48
N ILE A 114 0.21 -9.24 12.40
CA ILE A 114 -0.55 -8.94 11.18
C ILE A 114 0.41 -8.59 10.04
N ALA A 115 1.39 -7.72 10.28
CA ALA A 115 2.38 -7.32 9.28
C ALA A 115 3.20 -8.51 8.75
N CYS A 116 3.53 -9.49 9.60
CA CYS A 116 4.21 -10.72 9.19
C CYS A 116 3.32 -11.63 8.34
N GLU A 117 2.04 -11.73 8.66
CA GLU A 117 1.08 -12.49 7.87
C GLU A 117 0.92 -11.89 6.48
N GLU A 118 0.75 -10.57 6.38
CA GLU A 118 0.65 -9.89 5.10
C GLU A 118 1.91 -10.10 4.24
N ALA A 119 3.10 -10.06 4.85
CA ALA A 119 4.35 -10.34 4.14
C ALA A 119 4.38 -11.76 3.54
N LEU A 120 3.78 -12.73 4.24
CA LEU A 120 3.64 -14.09 3.74
C LEU A 120 2.56 -14.21 2.65
N GLU A 121 1.38 -13.66 2.89
CA GLU A 121 0.21 -13.79 2.01
C GLU A 121 0.42 -13.04 0.69
N GLU A 122 0.84 -11.79 0.75
CA GLU A 122 1.02 -10.96 -0.45
C GLU A 122 2.36 -11.18 -1.15
N CYS A 123 3.46 -11.29 -0.38
CA CYS A 123 4.81 -11.32 -0.93
C CYS A 123 5.50 -12.69 -0.85
N GLY A 124 4.95 -13.64 -0.10
CA GLY A 124 5.49 -15.00 0.02
C GLY A 124 6.73 -15.13 0.93
N TYR A 125 6.98 -14.16 1.80
CA TYR A 125 8.10 -14.19 2.74
C TYR A 125 7.65 -14.51 4.16
N GLU A 126 8.18 -15.59 4.72
CA GLU A 126 7.95 -15.98 6.11
C GLU A 126 8.92 -15.22 7.02
N ILE A 127 8.42 -14.16 7.64
CA ILE A 127 9.15 -13.36 8.61
C ILE A 127 8.48 -13.46 9.98
N SER A 128 9.14 -12.97 11.02
CA SER A 128 8.60 -12.92 12.38
C SER A 128 8.74 -11.50 12.96
N PRO A 129 8.01 -11.15 14.01
CA PRO A 129 8.05 -9.80 14.61
C PRO A 129 9.45 -9.26 14.90
N LYS A 130 10.41 -10.14 15.26
CA LYS A 130 11.81 -9.73 15.50
C LYS A 130 12.56 -9.20 14.27
N HIS A 131 12.05 -9.46 13.07
CA HIS A 131 12.62 -8.91 11.82
C HIS A 131 12.09 -7.50 11.50
N LEU A 132 11.03 -7.08 12.18
CA LEU A 132 10.38 -5.81 11.91
C LEU A 132 11.05 -4.67 12.68
N GLU A 133 11.31 -3.59 11.98
CA GLU A 133 11.68 -2.31 12.55
C GLU A 133 10.55 -1.31 12.26
N THR A 134 10.05 -0.63 13.28
CA THR A 134 9.00 0.39 13.12
C THR A 134 9.57 1.64 12.45
N ILE A 135 9.01 2.01 11.30
CA ILE A 135 9.30 3.30 10.63
C ILE A 135 8.54 4.43 11.33
N GLY A 136 7.28 4.20 11.65
CA GLY A 136 6.40 5.16 12.30
C GLY A 136 4.92 4.87 12.10
N GLN A 137 4.09 5.74 12.69
CA GLN A 137 2.64 5.70 12.57
C GLN A 137 2.14 7.01 11.94
N PHE A 138 1.25 6.91 10.97
CA PHE A 138 0.81 8.04 10.18
C PHE A 138 -0.69 7.98 9.96
N TYR A 139 -1.37 9.11 10.14
CA TYR A 139 -2.78 9.21 9.79
C TYR A 139 -2.94 9.21 8.27
N SER A 140 -3.84 8.37 7.78
CA SER A 140 -4.26 8.36 6.38
C SER A 140 -5.59 9.07 6.21
N ALA A 141 -5.80 9.75 5.07
CA ALA A 141 -7.05 10.40 4.71
C ALA A 141 -7.67 11.26 5.85
N THR A 142 -6.87 12.12 6.49
CA THR A 142 -7.24 12.88 7.70
C THR A 142 -8.51 13.70 7.57
N GLY A 143 -8.85 14.17 6.38
CA GLY A 143 -10.12 14.87 6.11
C GLY A 143 -11.32 13.94 5.93
N LEU A 144 -11.12 12.62 5.88
CA LEU A 144 -12.17 11.65 5.56
C LEU A 144 -12.33 10.58 6.64
N SER A 145 -11.27 9.91 7.10
CA SER A 145 -11.37 8.80 8.06
C SER A 145 -10.56 9.00 9.33
N GLY A 146 -9.38 9.54 9.24
CA GLY A 146 -8.46 9.60 10.38
C GLY A 146 -7.92 8.22 10.80
N SER A 147 -7.98 7.21 9.93
CA SER A 147 -7.38 5.91 10.18
C SER A 147 -5.86 6.00 10.28
N LEU A 148 -5.28 5.16 11.14
CA LEU A 148 -3.85 5.11 11.40
C LEU A 148 -3.21 4.00 10.58
N GLN A 149 -2.08 4.30 9.92
CA GLN A 149 -1.25 3.30 9.27
C GLN A 149 0.07 3.18 10.01
N THR A 150 0.41 1.96 10.45
CA THR A 150 1.71 1.65 11.04
C THR A 150 2.63 1.10 9.95
N LEU A 151 3.77 1.77 9.73
CA LEU A 151 4.76 1.37 8.75
C LEU A 151 5.90 0.63 9.41
N TYR A 152 6.24 -0.53 8.86
CA TYR A 152 7.38 -1.36 9.25
C TYR A 152 8.40 -1.48 8.11
N TYR A 153 9.60 -1.86 8.48
CA TYR A 153 10.68 -2.25 7.59
C TYR A 153 11.20 -3.62 8.00
N ALA A 154 11.52 -4.47 7.02
CA ALA A 154 12.27 -5.71 7.26
C ALA A 154 13.33 -5.92 6.17
N GLU A 155 14.55 -6.20 6.60
CA GLU A 155 15.57 -6.78 5.72
C GLU A 155 15.30 -8.28 5.59
N ILE A 156 15.18 -8.74 4.36
CA ILE A 156 14.87 -10.14 4.02
C ILE A 156 15.95 -10.72 3.12
N SER A 157 15.99 -12.03 3.10
CA SER A 157 16.85 -12.82 2.21
C SER A 157 16.04 -13.87 1.46
N ALA A 158 16.57 -14.38 0.37
CA ALA A 158 15.89 -15.31 -0.53
C ALA A 158 15.43 -16.60 0.16
N ASN A 159 16.12 -17.03 1.24
CA ASN A 159 15.76 -18.24 2.01
C ASN A 159 14.48 -18.06 2.85
N LEU A 160 14.03 -16.85 3.09
CA LEU A 160 12.74 -16.57 3.75
C LEU A 160 11.55 -16.64 2.79
N LYS A 161 11.80 -16.76 1.49
CA LYS A 161 10.73 -16.87 0.48
C LYS A 161 10.22 -18.31 0.42
N VAL A 162 9.01 -18.54 0.89
CA VAL A 162 8.37 -19.87 0.98
C VAL A 162 7.25 -20.06 -0.04
N SER A 163 6.75 -18.98 -0.66
CA SER A 163 5.73 -19.04 -1.69
C SER A 163 5.92 -17.94 -2.75
N LYS A 164 5.06 -17.92 -3.76
CA LYS A 164 5.06 -16.84 -4.77
C LYS A 164 4.43 -15.55 -4.22
N GLY A 165 3.64 -15.64 -3.15
CA GLY A 165 2.73 -14.58 -2.74
C GLY A 165 1.58 -14.41 -3.74
N GLY A 166 0.98 -13.24 -3.77
CA GLY A 166 -0.08 -12.91 -4.73
C GLY A 166 -1.44 -12.69 -4.09
N GLY A 167 -1.50 -12.65 -2.75
CA GLY A 167 -2.70 -12.50 -1.94
C GLY A 167 -3.39 -13.84 -1.66
N ILE A 168 -4.51 -13.76 -0.98
CA ILE A 168 -5.36 -14.91 -0.60
C ILE A 168 -6.71 -14.84 -1.33
N ASP A 169 -7.42 -15.94 -1.36
CA ASP A 169 -8.76 -16.10 -1.93
C ASP A 169 -8.90 -15.52 -3.36
N THR A 170 -9.59 -14.42 -3.51
CA THR A 170 -9.87 -13.77 -4.80
C THR A 170 -8.92 -12.62 -5.13
N GLU A 171 -7.98 -12.32 -4.26
CA GLU A 171 -7.00 -11.27 -4.48
C GLU A 171 -6.10 -11.59 -5.69
N LYS A 172 -5.71 -10.54 -6.38
CA LYS A 172 -4.81 -10.61 -7.54
C LYS A 172 -3.72 -9.56 -7.35
N ILE A 173 -2.67 -9.97 -6.66
CA ILE A 173 -1.53 -9.14 -6.29
C ILE A 173 -0.32 -9.59 -7.09
N GLU A 174 0.36 -8.66 -7.74
CA GLU A 174 1.59 -8.91 -8.46
C GLU A 174 2.78 -8.46 -7.61
N VAL A 175 3.70 -9.38 -7.31
CA VAL A 175 4.93 -9.09 -6.55
C VAL A 175 6.01 -8.58 -7.47
N LEU A 176 6.57 -7.41 -7.16
CA LEU A 176 7.58 -6.74 -7.96
C LEU A 176 8.85 -6.45 -7.15
N PHE A 177 9.98 -6.50 -7.84
CA PHE A 177 11.31 -6.21 -7.27
C PHE A 177 11.82 -4.88 -7.81
N LEU A 178 11.57 -3.79 -7.08
CA LEU A 178 12.03 -2.45 -7.41
C LEU A 178 13.51 -2.30 -7.04
N LYS A 179 14.36 -2.05 -8.03
CA LYS A 179 15.79 -1.82 -7.81
C LYS A 179 16.01 -0.61 -6.91
N ARG A 180 16.76 -0.77 -5.81
CA ARG A 180 17.05 0.31 -4.87
C ARG A 180 17.71 1.51 -5.57
N SER A 181 18.61 1.26 -6.52
CA SER A 181 19.27 2.30 -7.32
C SER A 181 18.33 3.10 -8.23
N LYS A 182 17.10 2.61 -8.45
CA LYS A 182 16.06 3.24 -9.28
C LYS A 182 14.85 3.76 -8.49
N ALA A 183 14.87 3.60 -7.19
CA ALA A 183 13.73 3.88 -6.36
C ALA A 183 13.35 5.37 -6.32
N LEU A 184 14.33 6.29 -6.32
CA LEU A 184 14.05 7.74 -6.39
C LEU A 184 13.46 8.15 -7.73
N ASP A 185 14.02 7.63 -8.84
CA ASP A 185 13.48 7.87 -10.17
C ASP A 185 12.03 7.37 -10.27
N PHE A 186 11.77 6.16 -9.72
CA PHE A 186 10.43 5.59 -9.67
C PHE A 186 9.44 6.43 -8.84
N ILE A 187 9.85 6.92 -7.67
CA ILE A 187 9.00 7.80 -6.85
C ILE A 187 8.62 9.07 -7.62
N ALA A 188 9.54 9.64 -8.37
CA ALA A 188 9.34 10.87 -9.14
C ALA A 188 8.54 10.67 -10.44
N ASP A 189 8.37 9.44 -10.90
CA ASP A 189 7.69 9.13 -12.16
C ASP A 189 6.16 9.09 -11.96
N PHE A 190 5.45 10.08 -12.47
CA PHE A 190 3.98 10.21 -12.34
C PHE A 190 3.19 9.21 -13.21
N GLN A 191 3.84 8.47 -14.11
CA GLN A 191 3.17 7.41 -14.88
C GLN A 191 2.79 6.19 -14.05
N TYR A 192 3.38 6.05 -12.86
CA TYR A 192 3.09 4.97 -11.94
C TYR A 192 2.27 5.49 -10.76
N ALA A 193 1.02 5.05 -10.64
CA ALA A 193 0.20 5.35 -9.47
C ALA A 193 0.77 4.62 -8.24
N LYS A 194 1.11 5.36 -7.21
CA LYS A 194 1.75 4.81 -6.00
C LYS A 194 1.21 5.45 -4.73
N THR A 195 1.29 4.70 -3.63
CA THR A 195 0.84 5.21 -2.33
C THR A 195 1.90 6.10 -1.67
N THR A 196 1.44 7.00 -0.82
CA THR A 196 2.32 7.86 0.00
C THR A 196 3.20 7.03 0.93
N GLY A 197 2.62 5.96 1.54
CA GLY A 197 3.35 5.07 2.43
C GLY A 197 4.54 4.39 1.76
N LEU A 198 4.39 3.93 0.51
CA LEU A 198 5.48 3.37 -0.27
C LEU A 198 6.62 4.39 -0.45
N SER A 199 6.28 5.60 -0.89
CA SER A 199 7.26 6.65 -1.14
C SER A 199 7.98 7.04 0.16
N LEU A 200 7.26 7.20 1.25
CA LEU A 200 7.81 7.54 2.57
C LEU A 200 8.77 6.47 3.08
N ALA A 201 8.36 5.19 3.02
CA ALA A 201 9.18 4.09 3.52
C ALA A 201 10.48 3.92 2.72
N ILE A 202 10.43 4.07 1.39
CA ILE A 202 11.62 4.07 0.54
C ILE A 202 12.55 5.24 0.90
N LEU A 203 12.04 6.46 1.04
CA LEU A 203 12.83 7.63 1.42
C LEU A 203 13.48 7.46 2.80
N TRP A 204 12.74 6.89 3.76
CA TRP A 204 13.25 6.55 5.09
C TRP A 204 14.42 5.56 4.99
N HIS A 205 14.26 4.47 4.22
CA HIS A 205 15.34 3.48 3.99
C HIS A 205 16.57 4.13 3.38
N LEU A 206 16.40 4.88 2.29
CA LEU A 206 17.50 5.53 1.59
C LEU A 206 18.23 6.55 2.47
N LYS A 207 17.52 7.25 3.35
CA LYS A 207 18.11 8.17 4.34
C LYS A 207 18.90 7.40 5.40
N LYS A 208 18.31 6.34 5.96
CA LYS A 208 18.91 5.56 7.05
C LYS A 208 20.17 4.84 6.60
N PHE A 209 20.17 4.27 5.40
CA PHE A 209 21.25 3.46 4.84
C PHE A 209 22.09 4.21 3.80
N LYS A 210 22.18 5.54 3.90
CA LYS A 210 22.93 6.41 2.96
C LYS A 210 24.40 6.00 2.76
N ASN A 211 25.02 5.34 3.74
CA ASN A 211 26.43 5.00 3.76
C ASN A 211 26.75 3.55 3.35
N ILE A 212 25.77 2.77 2.92
CA ILE A 212 26.05 1.48 2.29
C ILE A 212 26.51 1.79 0.87
N LYS A 213 27.79 2.25 0.77
CA LYS A 213 28.49 2.36 -0.51
C LYS A 213 28.53 0.94 -1.13
N ASN A 214 28.20 0.88 -2.42
CA ASN A 214 28.48 -0.25 -3.26
C ASN A 214 29.87 -0.80 -2.94
N VAL A 215 29.93 -2.00 -2.37
CA VAL A 215 31.12 -2.83 -2.38
C VAL A 215 31.06 -3.67 -3.62
#